data_49c82de0d65a2c2cc7b63a7c07873cb9
#
_entry.id   49c82de0d65a2c2cc7b63a7c07873cb9
#
_cell.length_a   1.000
_cell.length_b   1.000
_cell.length_c   1.000
_cell.angle_alpha   90.00
_cell.angle_beta   90.00
_cell.angle_gamma   90.00
#
_symmetry.space_group_name_H-M   'P 1'
#
loop_
_entity.id
_entity.type
_entity.pdbx_description
1 polymer ?
#
loop_
_entity_poly.entity_id
_entity_poly.type
_entity_poly.pdbx_seq_one_letter_code
_entity_poly.pdbx_strand_id
1 'polypeptide(L)' 'MKYRIVFEYQTEDGAMSDVYNCRDEQQAKEKFDELRDSLMHSIDADGCEVIDEPTHYSIINREVGFLGYVRLLAE' A
#
# COMPACT_ATOMS: atom_id res chain seq x y z
N MET A 1 8.68 20.25 4.49
CA MET A 1 7.63 19.31 4.92
C MET A 1 8.09 17.89 4.63
N LYS A 2 7.88 16.99 5.57
CA LYS A 2 8.27 15.60 5.40
C LYS A 2 7.07 14.74 5.05
N TYR A 3 7.32 13.72 4.25
CA TYR A 3 6.31 12.75 3.87
C TYR A 3 6.76 11.37 4.29
N ARG A 4 5.82 10.58 4.75
CA ARG A 4 6.07 9.20 5.15
C ARG A 4 5.10 8.29 4.41
N ILE A 5 5.61 7.17 3.90
CA ILE A 5 4.77 6.16 3.29
C ILE A 5 4.86 4.91 4.13
N VAL A 6 3.70 4.43 4.57
CA VAL A 6 3.59 3.19 5.33
C VAL A 6 3.05 2.13 4.38
N PHE A 7 3.76 1.03 4.28
CA PHE A 7 3.41 -0.08 3.41
C PHE A 7 3.40 -1.36 4.24
N GLU A 8 2.28 -2.07 4.21
CA GLU A 8 2.17 -3.34 4.91
C GLU A 8 1.43 -4.34 4.03
N TYR A 9 1.86 -5.60 4.12
CA TYR A 9 1.03 -6.67 3.61
C TYR A 9 1.16 -7.90 4.48
N GLN A 10 0.09 -8.71 4.48
CA GLN A 10 -0.02 -9.91 5.26
C GLN A 10 -0.58 -11.03 4.37
N THR A 11 0.05 -12.20 4.46
CA THR A 11 -0.41 -13.40 3.78
C THR A 11 -0.49 -14.52 4.81
N GLU A 12 -0.93 -15.71 4.38
CA GLU A 12 -0.92 -16.89 5.24
C GLU A 12 0.50 -17.26 5.71
N ASP A 13 1.51 -16.89 4.92
CA ASP A 13 2.91 -17.23 5.21
C ASP A 13 3.62 -16.22 6.10
N GLY A 14 3.00 -15.07 6.37
CA GLY A 14 3.59 -14.07 7.23
C GLY A 14 3.17 -12.66 6.89
N ALA A 15 3.78 -11.69 7.56
CA ALA A 15 3.50 -10.28 7.40
C ALA A 15 4.78 -9.50 7.15
N MET A 16 4.69 -8.42 6.36
CA MET A 16 5.78 -7.51 6.12
C MET A 16 5.31 -6.08 6.28
N SER A 17 6.17 -5.23 6.85
CA SER A 17 5.87 -3.83 7.09
C SER A 17 7.12 -3.00 6.79
N ASP A 18 6.95 -1.93 6.02
CA ASP A 18 8.02 -1.00 5.68
C ASP A 18 7.54 0.44 5.80
N VAL A 19 8.48 1.33 6.14
CA VAL A 19 8.22 2.76 6.19
C VAL A 19 9.27 3.46 5.33
N TYR A 20 8.81 4.32 4.42
CA TYR A 20 9.67 5.10 3.54
C TYR A 20 9.52 6.57 3.85
N ASN A 21 10.64 7.25 4.03
CA ASN A 21 10.65 8.69 4.29
C ASN A 21 11.02 9.42 2.99
N CYS A 22 10.22 10.39 2.61
CA CYS A 22 10.41 11.17 1.40
C CYS A 22 10.54 12.66 1.74
N ARG A 23 11.33 13.39 0.95
CA ARG A 23 11.63 14.80 1.22
C ARG A 23 10.62 15.76 0.64
N ASP A 24 10.02 15.39 -0.49
CA ASP A 24 9.06 16.24 -1.17
C ASP A 24 7.85 15.45 -1.64
N GLU A 25 6.83 16.19 -2.02
CA GLU A 25 5.54 15.60 -2.42
C GLU A 25 5.65 14.74 -3.67
N GLN A 26 6.45 15.19 -4.64
CA GLN A 26 6.60 14.44 -5.89
C GLN A 26 7.23 13.07 -5.63
N GLN A 27 8.31 13.04 -4.86
CA GLN A 27 8.97 11.79 -4.50
C GLN A 27 8.02 10.86 -3.75
N ALA A 28 7.24 11.42 -2.83
CA ALA A 28 6.27 10.66 -2.05
C ALA A 28 5.19 10.05 -2.94
N LYS A 29 4.66 10.82 -3.88
CA LYS A 29 3.64 10.32 -4.81
C LYS A 29 4.16 9.23 -5.73
N GLU A 30 5.38 9.40 -6.22
CA GLU A 30 6.00 8.39 -7.07
C GLU A 30 6.18 7.07 -6.30
N LYS A 31 6.65 7.15 -5.06
CA LYS A 31 6.82 5.97 -4.23
C LYS A 31 5.49 5.33 -3.87
N PHE A 32 4.50 6.14 -3.54
CA PHE A 32 3.15 5.67 -3.25
C PHE A 32 2.58 4.91 -4.47
N ASP A 33 2.69 5.49 -5.66
CA ASP A 33 2.18 4.86 -6.88
C ASP A 33 2.90 3.55 -7.18
N GLU A 34 4.22 3.51 -6.99
CA GLU A 34 5.01 2.30 -7.17
C GLU A 34 4.52 1.17 -6.25
N LEU A 35 4.33 1.47 -4.98
CA LEU A 35 3.88 0.49 -3.99
C LEU A 35 2.43 0.07 -4.24
N ARG A 36 1.58 1.01 -4.62
CA ARG A 36 0.20 0.71 -4.99
C ARG A 36 0.16 -0.26 -6.18
N ASP A 37 0.94 0.01 -7.21
CA ASP A 37 1.00 -0.88 -8.38
C ASP A 37 1.50 -2.26 -7.99
N SER A 38 2.46 -2.34 -7.08
CA SER A 38 2.96 -3.60 -6.56
C SER A 38 1.85 -4.42 -5.90
N LEU A 39 1.01 -3.76 -5.09
CA LEU A 39 -0.15 -4.41 -4.47
C LEU A 39 -1.18 -4.85 -5.51
N MET A 40 -1.46 -4.01 -6.49
CA MET A 40 -2.42 -4.33 -7.55
C MET A 40 -2.02 -5.55 -8.36
N HIS A 41 -0.73 -5.78 -8.53
CA HIS A 41 -0.21 -6.91 -9.29
C HIS A 41 0.07 -8.15 -8.43
N SER A 42 0.01 -8.01 -7.11
CA SER A 42 0.29 -9.13 -6.19
C SER A 42 -0.87 -10.12 -6.10
N ILE A 43 -2.08 -9.67 -6.39
CA ILE A 43 -3.28 -10.50 -6.28
C ILE A 43 -4.32 -10.01 -7.29
N ASP A 44 -5.12 -10.94 -7.80
CA ASP A 44 -6.24 -10.61 -8.66
C ASP A 44 -7.29 -9.86 -7.84
N ALA A 45 -7.76 -8.74 -8.36
CA ALA A 45 -8.74 -7.90 -7.68
C ALA A 45 -10.13 -8.54 -7.60
N ASP A 46 -10.41 -9.57 -8.39
CA ASP A 46 -11.68 -10.29 -8.32
C ASP A 46 -11.86 -10.93 -6.94
N GLY A 47 -12.98 -10.61 -6.30
CA GLY A 47 -13.25 -11.12 -4.96
C GLY A 47 -12.56 -10.37 -3.84
N CYS A 48 -11.86 -9.28 -4.15
CA CYS A 48 -11.19 -8.45 -3.14
C CYS A 48 -12.03 -7.23 -2.80
N GLU A 49 -11.86 -6.76 -1.55
CA GLU A 49 -12.32 -5.44 -1.16
C GLU A 49 -11.19 -4.45 -1.41
N VAL A 50 -11.47 -3.40 -2.19
CA VAL A 50 -10.45 -2.42 -2.57
C VAL A 50 -10.89 -1.04 -2.13
N ILE A 51 -9.97 -0.31 -1.47
CA ILE A 51 -10.12 1.11 -1.19
C ILE A 51 -9.03 1.82 -1.98
N ASP A 52 -9.42 2.72 -2.88
CA ASP A 52 -8.49 3.44 -3.74
C ASP A 52 -8.72 4.94 -3.57
N GLU A 53 -7.93 5.55 -2.71
CA GLU A 53 -7.97 6.97 -2.41
C GLU A 53 -6.61 7.61 -2.74
N PRO A 54 -6.54 8.95 -2.90
CA PRO A 54 -5.28 9.61 -3.26
C PRO A 54 -4.12 9.37 -2.31
N THR A 55 -4.39 9.14 -1.03
CA THR A 55 -3.35 8.94 -0.01
C THR A 55 -3.45 7.60 0.69
N HIS A 56 -4.36 6.73 0.24
CA HIS A 56 -4.56 5.43 0.87
C HIS A 56 -5.08 4.44 -0.18
N TYR A 57 -4.38 3.32 -0.29
CA TYR A 57 -4.83 2.20 -1.10
C TYR A 57 -4.77 0.94 -0.25
N SER A 58 -5.85 0.18 -0.24
CA SER A 58 -5.84 -1.12 0.42
C SER A 58 -6.58 -2.15 -0.41
N ILE A 59 -6.15 -3.40 -0.28
CA ILE A 59 -6.76 -4.52 -0.95
C ILE A 59 -6.82 -5.69 0.03
N ILE A 60 -7.99 -6.27 0.18
CA ILE A 60 -8.24 -7.34 1.13
C ILE A 60 -8.93 -8.49 0.43
N ASN A 61 -8.37 -9.68 0.53
CA ASN A 61 -9.03 -10.90 0.08
C ASN A 61 -9.10 -11.88 1.26
N ARG A 62 -10.30 -12.03 1.80
CA ARG A 62 -10.51 -12.84 2.99
C ARG A 62 -10.46 -14.34 2.73
N GLU A 63 -10.72 -14.76 1.50
CA GLU A 63 -10.68 -16.17 1.16
C GLU A 63 -9.27 -16.74 1.21
N VAL A 64 -8.28 -15.95 0.77
CA VAL A 64 -6.89 -16.39 0.75
C VAL A 64 -6.07 -15.77 1.88
N GLY A 65 -6.70 -14.98 2.75
CA GLY A 65 -6.01 -14.37 3.88
C GLY A 65 -5.02 -13.28 3.50
N PHE A 66 -5.27 -12.55 2.40
CA PHE A 66 -4.39 -11.49 1.94
C PHE A 66 -4.90 -10.13 2.38
N LEU A 67 -4.02 -9.33 2.95
CA LEU A 67 -4.27 -7.93 3.28
C LEU A 67 -3.05 -7.12 2.87
N GLY A 68 -3.27 -6.06 2.09
CA GLY A 68 -2.19 -5.15 1.74
C GLY A 68 -2.68 -3.72 1.78
N TYR A 69 -1.85 -2.80 2.26
CA TYR A 69 -2.18 -1.38 2.16
C TYR A 69 -0.92 -0.52 2.05
N VAL A 70 -1.11 0.64 1.48
CA VAL A 70 -0.11 1.69 1.42
C VAL A 70 -0.79 3.02 1.75
N ARG A 71 -0.14 3.81 2.60
CA ARG A 71 -0.68 5.09 3.06
C ARG A 71 0.39 6.17 2.98
N LEU A 72 -0.01 7.33 2.44
CA LEU A 72 0.84 8.51 2.36
C LEU A 72 0.46 9.47 3.49
N LEU A 73 1.42 9.80 4.34
CA LEU A 73 1.24 10.72 5.45
C LEU A 73 2.13 11.93 5.26
N ALA A 74 1.58 13.12 5.48
CA ALA A 74 2.32 14.37 5.48
C ALA A 74 2.56 14.79 6.94
N GLU A 75 3.79 15.13 7.25
CA GLU A 75 4.19 15.56 8.58
C GLU A 75 4.55 17.04 8.63
#